data_7f4ab83c595afb5407ecc15abdfc087c
#
_entry.id   7f4ab83c595afb5407ecc15abdfc087c
#
_cell.length_a   1.000
_cell.length_b   1.000
_cell.length_c   1.000
_cell.angle_alpha   90.00
_cell.angle_beta   90.00
_cell.angle_gamma   90.00
#
_symmetry.space_group_name_H-M   'P 1'
#
loop_
_entity.id
_entity.type
_entity.pdbx_description
1 polymer ?
#
loop_
_entity_poly.entity_id
_entity_poly.type
_entity_poly.pdbx_seq_one_letter_code
_entity_poly.pdbx_strand_id
1 'polypeptide(L)'
;MDRKEIKELAKSKIKGNKWNIIWPILVISVIESILNSIFSGRIEVDFTNLESISLVNISPRYYIGSTLVTLIIGIITAGYLKYILNFVRTGKFEFNDIIDTVKAKWLNLLIAEILTTIIVALCAMLFVIPGIIMAIAYTFVTYLVIDTDVSGSDSLKKSREMMKGYKWNYFVFGLSFIGWIILIPFTLGLILIWLYPYMTVANTIYYEKLKELDSKK
;
A
#
# COMPACT_ATOMS: atom_id res chain seq x y z
N MET A 1 14.06 -10.84 13.64
CA MET A 1 13.88 -9.48 13.13
C MET A 1 13.36 -8.59 14.24
N ASP A 2 14.12 -7.59 14.67
CA ASP A 2 13.70 -6.70 15.76
C ASP A 2 12.78 -5.59 15.23
N ARG A 3 11.54 -5.60 15.72
CA ARG A 3 10.48 -4.65 15.32
C ARG A 3 10.66 -3.26 15.93
N LYS A 4 11.26 -3.19 17.14
CA LYS A 4 11.55 -1.92 17.80
C LYS A 4 12.62 -1.16 17.04
N GLU A 5 13.70 -1.84 16.68
CA GLU A 5 14.79 -1.29 15.88
C GLU A 5 14.30 -0.72 14.54
N ILE A 6 13.42 -1.46 13.82
CA ILE A 6 12.84 -0.99 12.56
C ILE A 6 12.05 0.33 12.76
N LYS A 7 11.24 0.40 13.81
CA LYS A 7 10.43 1.59 14.12
C LYS A 7 11.28 2.80 14.53
N GLU A 8 12.32 2.57 15.30
CA GLU A 8 13.27 3.62 15.70
C GLU A 8 14.05 4.15 14.49
N LEU A 9 14.53 3.25 13.64
CA LEU A 9 15.22 3.62 12.40
C LEU A 9 14.28 4.40 11.46
N ALA A 10 13.02 3.99 11.33
CA ALA A 10 12.04 4.74 10.55
C ALA A 10 11.83 6.16 11.10
N LYS A 11 11.66 6.29 12.43
CA LYS A 11 11.52 7.60 13.08
C LYS A 11 12.75 8.48 12.85
N SER A 12 13.95 7.94 12.97
CA SER A 12 15.20 8.68 12.75
C SER A 12 15.34 9.19 11.32
N LYS A 13 14.99 8.34 10.33
CA LYS A 13 15.03 8.72 8.90
C LYS A 13 14.01 9.81 8.55
N ILE A 14 12.82 9.77 9.16
CA ILE A 14 11.77 10.77 8.93
C ILE A 14 12.11 12.10 9.60
N LYS A 15 12.88 12.09 10.69
CA LYS A 15 13.27 13.30 11.41
C LYS A 15 14.10 14.22 10.50
N GLY A 16 13.61 15.43 10.23
CA GLY A 16 14.23 16.37 9.30
C GLY A 16 13.73 16.28 7.84
N ASN A 17 13.11 15.17 7.45
CA ASN A 17 12.71 14.90 6.06
C ASN A 17 11.18 14.81 5.88
N LYS A 18 10.39 15.24 6.87
CA LYS A 18 8.93 15.05 6.91
C LYS A 18 8.24 15.53 5.64
N TRP A 19 8.53 16.75 5.20
CA TRP A 19 7.86 17.32 4.03
C TRP A 19 8.16 16.56 2.74
N ASN A 20 9.39 16.16 2.51
CA ASN A 20 9.77 15.40 1.32
C ASN A 20 9.06 14.05 1.24
N ILE A 21 8.69 13.47 2.38
CA ILE A 21 7.98 12.20 2.45
C ILE A 21 6.45 12.41 2.34
N ILE A 22 5.91 13.48 2.94
CA ILE A 22 4.45 13.72 3.05
C ILE A 22 3.87 14.29 1.77
N TRP A 23 4.52 15.30 1.16
CA TRP A 23 3.90 16.03 0.07
C TRP A 23 3.57 15.17 -1.18
N PRO A 24 4.38 14.16 -1.60
CA PRO A 24 3.98 13.34 -2.74
C PRO A 24 2.69 12.57 -2.50
N ILE A 25 2.48 12.12 -1.28
CA ILE A 25 1.24 11.45 -0.88
C ILE A 25 0.05 12.39 -0.93
N LEU A 26 0.20 13.63 -0.49
CA LEU A 26 -0.87 14.63 -0.59
C LEU A 26 -1.25 14.89 -2.05
N VAL A 27 -0.26 14.95 -2.94
CA VAL A 27 -0.51 15.08 -4.39
C VAL A 27 -1.25 13.86 -4.93
N ILE A 28 -0.82 12.65 -4.56
CA ILE A 28 -1.50 11.41 -4.97
C ILE A 28 -2.94 11.39 -4.47
N SER A 29 -3.20 11.79 -3.22
CA SER A 29 -4.56 11.86 -2.65
C SER A 29 -5.46 12.88 -3.38
N VAL A 30 -4.91 14.01 -3.81
CA VAL A 30 -5.64 14.99 -4.63
C VAL A 30 -5.96 14.40 -6.00
N ILE A 31 -5.00 13.74 -6.65
CA ILE A 31 -5.22 13.07 -7.94
C ILE A 31 -6.30 12.00 -7.79
N GLU A 32 -6.23 11.17 -6.75
CA GLU A 32 -7.23 10.14 -6.45
C GLU A 32 -8.62 10.75 -6.29
N SER A 33 -8.75 11.83 -5.53
CA SER A 33 -10.01 12.54 -5.33
C SER A 33 -10.60 13.08 -6.64
N ILE A 34 -9.76 13.68 -7.49
CA ILE A 34 -10.17 14.18 -8.81
C ILE A 34 -10.62 13.02 -9.71
N LEU A 35 -9.85 11.94 -9.80
CA LEU A 35 -10.18 10.79 -10.62
C LEU A 35 -11.48 10.12 -10.15
N ASN A 36 -11.66 9.96 -8.85
CA ASN A 36 -12.91 9.44 -8.30
C ASN A 36 -14.10 10.34 -8.63
N SER A 37 -13.94 11.65 -8.55
CA SER A 37 -15.00 12.60 -8.92
C SER A 37 -15.42 12.49 -10.40
N ILE A 38 -14.46 12.19 -11.28
CA ILE A 38 -14.70 12.09 -12.74
C ILE A 38 -15.30 10.73 -13.11
N PHE A 39 -14.70 9.65 -12.62
CA PHE A 39 -14.97 8.29 -13.10
C PHE A 39 -16.04 7.55 -12.29
N SER A 40 -16.08 7.76 -10.97
CA SER A 40 -16.96 6.96 -10.10
C SER A 40 -18.36 7.57 -9.96
N GLY A 41 -18.55 8.84 -10.34
CA GLY A 41 -19.81 9.55 -10.12
C GLY A 41 -20.05 9.85 -8.64
N ARG A 42 -21.21 10.45 -8.34
CA ARG A 42 -21.61 10.76 -6.96
C ARG A 42 -22.45 9.62 -6.38
N ILE A 43 -22.25 9.32 -5.12
CA ILE A 43 -23.20 8.51 -4.35
C ILE A 43 -24.30 9.48 -3.92
N GLU A 44 -25.49 9.34 -4.47
CA GLU A 44 -26.66 10.09 -4.01
C GLU A 44 -27.25 9.35 -2.82
N VAL A 45 -27.13 9.94 -1.65
CA VAL A 45 -27.78 9.44 -0.43
C VAL A 45 -29.05 10.27 -0.23
N ASP A 46 -30.20 9.66 -0.47
CA ASP A 46 -31.50 10.29 -0.22
C ASP A 46 -31.84 10.16 1.28
N PHE A 47 -31.66 11.24 2.02
CA PHE A 47 -32.00 11.29 3.45
C PHE A 47 -33.49 11.56 3.71
N THR A 48 -34.31 11.76 2.67
CA THR A 48 -35.73 12.10 2.84
C THR A 48 -36.60 10.89 3.15
N ASN A 49 -36.11 9.68 2.88
CA ASN A 49 -36.81 8.42 3.08
C ASN A 49 -36.03 7.49 4.03
N LEU A 50 -36.25 7.63 5.33
CA LEU A 50 -35.59 6.81 6.37
C LEU A 50 -35.88 5.31 6.25
N GLU A 51 -36.97 4.92 5.59
CA GLU A 51 -37.29 3.50 5.29
C GLU A 51 -36.45 2.93 4.12
N SER A 52 -35.90 3.79 3.27
CA SER A 52 -35.07 3.38 2.12
C SER A 52 -33.55 3.34 2.39
N ILE A 53 -33.11 3.57 3.62
CA ILE A 53 -31.71 3.45 4.03
C ILE A 53 -31.14 2.03 3.80
N SER A 54 -32.00 1.04 3.56
CA SER A 54 -31.58 -0.35 3.34
C SER A 54 -30.95 -0.64 1.97
N LEU A 55 -31.04 0.27 0.99
CA LEU A 55 -30.47 0.03 -0.34
C LEU A 55 -29.83 1.32 -0.88
N VAL A 56 -28.58 1.56 -0.50
CA VAL A 56 -27.72 2.50 -1.24
C VAL A 56 -27.58 1.94 -2.65
N ASN A 57 -28.35 2.50 -3.59
CA ASN A 57 -28.32 2.06 -4.98
C ASN A 57 -27.04 2.60 -5.63
N ILE A 58 -25.94 1.87 -5.43
CA ILE A 58 -24.64 2.23 -6.01
C ILE A 58 -24.68 1.79 -7.48
N SER A 59 -24.60 2.75 -8.39
CA SER A 59 -24.63 2.48 -9.82
C SER A 59 -23.46 1.57 -10.26
N PRO A 60 -23.64 0.69 -11.25
CA PRO A 60 -22.53 -0.10 -11.83
C PRO A 60 -21.34 0.76 -12.27
N ARG A 61 -21.62 1.99 -12.72
CA ARG A 61 -20.59 2.98 -13.08
C ARG A 61 -19.67 3.30 -11.91
N TYR A 62 -20.19 3.38 -10.68
CA TYR A 62 -19.40 3.64 -9.49
C TYR A 62 -18.40 2.50 -9.24
N TYR A 63 -18.85 1.24 -9.31
CA TYR A 63 -17.97 0.09 -9.09
C TYR A 63 -16.87 -0.01 -10.17
N ILE A 64 -17.23 0.15 -11.43
CA ILE A 64 -16.26 0.10 -12.52
C ILE A 64 -15.26 1.29 -12.40
N GLY A 65 -15.79 2.51 -12.21
CA GLY A 65 -14.97 3.71 -12.10
C GLY A 65 -14.01 3.67 -10.91
N SER A 66 -14.50 3.30 -9.72
CA SER A 66 -13.66 3.20 -8.53
C SER A 66 -12.59 2.11 -8.65
N THR A 67 -12.91 0.97 -9.29
CA THR A 67 -11.92 -0.08 -9.56
C THR A 67 -10.82 0.42 -10.49
N LEU A 68 -11.17 1.11 -11.57
CA LEU A 68 -10.17 1.69 -12.49
C LEU A 68 -9.29 2.73 -11.78
N VAL A 69 -9.90 3.60 -10.97
CA VAL A 69 -9.14 4.60 -10.19
C VAL A 69 -8.19 3.90 -9.22
N THR A 70 -8.65 2.88 -8.51
CA THR A 70 -7.80 2.11 -7.57
C THR A 70 -6.58 1.52 -8.27
N LEU A 71 -6.74 0.91 -9.45
CA LEU A 71 -5.63 0.35 -10.21
C LEU A 71 -4.63 1.43 -10.67
N ILE A 72 -5.13 2.58 -11.13
CA ILE A 72 -4.27 3.70 -11.56
C ILE A 72 -3.48 4.25 -10.35
N ILE A 73 -4.15 4.48 -9.23
CA ILE A 73 -3.54 4.99 -8.00
C ILE A 73 -2.55 3.98 -7.42
N GLY A 74 -2.83 2.67 -7.51
CA GLY A 74 -1.90 1.61 -7.12
C GLY A 74 -0.57 1.70 -7.87
N ILE A 75 -0.61 1.90 -9.20
CA ILE A 75 0.59 2.08 -10.01
C ILE A 75 1.36 3.35 -9.63
N ILE A 76 0.68 4.47 -9.41
CA ILE A 76 1.31 5.73 -8.99
C ILE A 76 1.94 5.57 -7.59
N THR A 77 1.24 4.90 -6.68
CA THR A 77 1.73 4.62 -5.33
C THR A 77 2.95 3.70 -5.35
N ALA A 78 3.05 2.77 -6.30
CA ALA A 78 4.25 1.98 -6.50
C ALA A 78 5.47 2.84 -6.87
N GLY A 79 5.29 3.88 -7.69
CA GLY A 79 6.32 4.89 -7.94
C GLY A 79 6.76 5.60 -6.66
N TYR A 80 5.81 6.00 -5.81
CA TYR A 80 6.13 6.56 -4.50
C TYR A 80 6.88 5.58 -3.60
N LEU A 81 6.55 4.29 -3.62
CA LEU A 81 7.32 3.27 -2.89
C LEU A 81 8.77 3.19 -3.38
N LYS A 82 9.02 3.32 -4.68
CA LYS A 82 10.38 3.38 -5.23
C LYS A 82 11.15 4.59 -4.73
N TYR A 83 10.52 5.76 -4.74
CA TYR A 83 11.06 7.00 -4.20
C TYR A 83 11.45 6.85 -2.71
N ILE A 84 10.60 6.25 -1.88
CA ILE A 84 10.92 5.97 -0.47
C ILE A 84 12.01 4.90 -0.33
N LEU A 85 12.01 3.87 -1.17
CA LEU A 85 13.03 2.82 -1.17
C LEU A 85 14.42 3.40 -1.44
N ASN A 86 14.54 4.27 -2.44
CA ASN A 86 15.78 4.94 -2.76
C ASN A 86 16.22 5.89 -1.64
N PHE A 87 15.30 6.65 -1.04
CA PHE A 87 15.59 7.45 0.15
C PHE A 87 16.10 6.61 1.33
N VAL A 88 15.48 5.47 1.60
CA VAL A 88 15.93 4.57 2.69
C VAL A 88 17.34 4.04 2.44
N ARG A 89 17.72 3.80 1.19
CA ARG A 89 19.05 3.28 0.79
C ARG A 89 20.11 4.37 0.76
N THR A 90 19.82 5.50 0.13
CA THR A 90 20.82 6.51 -0.24
C THR A 90 20.74 7.79 0.60
N GLY A 91 19.62 8.01 1.29
CA GLY A 91 19.33 9.27 1.98
C GLY A 91 18.92 10.41 1.05
N LYS A 92 18.81 10.19 -0.26
CA LYS A 92 18.44 11.21 -1.26
C LYS A 92 17.01 10.99 -1.75
N PHE A 93 16.39 12.10 -2.13
CA PHE A 93 15.05 12.12 -2.73
C PHE A 93 15.15 12.48 -4.21
N GLU A 94 14.75 11.56 -5.08
CA GLU A 94 14.75 11.77 -6.53
C GLU A 94 13.31 11.63 -7.05
N PHE A 95 12.72 12.75 -7.48
CA PHE A 95 11.34 12.79 -7.97
C PHE A 95 11.12 11.94 -9.21
N ASN A 96 12.14 11.88 -10.05
CA ASN A 96 12.10 11.10 -11.29
C ASN A 96 11.86 9.61 -11.02
N ASP A 97 12.25 9.10 -9.86
CA ASP A 97 11.98 7.71 -9.46
C ASP A 97 10.49 7.34 -9.57
N ILE A 98 9.60 8.29 -9.24
CA ILE A 98 8.15 8.06 -9.30
C ILE A 98 7.72 7.88 -10.76
N ILE A 99 8.09 8.83 -11.62
CA ILE A 99 7.67 8.86 -13.02
C ILE A 99 8.30 7.73 -13.82
N ASP A 100 9.60 7.51 -13.63
CA ASP A 100 10.36 6.49 -14.37
C ASP A 100 9.91 5.08 -13.99
N THR A 101 9.59 4.83 -12.72
CA THR A 101 9.04 3.54 -12.27
C THR A 101 7.68 3.28 -12.90
N VAL A 102 6.79 4.28 -12.88
CA VAL A 102 5.45 4.16 -13.49
C VAL A 102 5.60 3.86 -14.98
N LYS A 103 6.41 4.62 -15.72
CA LYS A 103 6.61 4.44 -17.17
C LYS A 103 7.21 3.08 -17.51
N ALA A 104 8.23 2.64 -16.76
CA ALA A 104 8.96 1.43 -17.08
C ALA A 104 8.24 0.14 -16.64
N LYS A 105 7.45 0.18 -15.56
CA LYS A 105 6.95 -1.04 -14.91
C LYS A 105 5.42 -1.11 -14.75
N TRP A 106 4.67 -0.18 -15.35
CA TRP A 106 3.21 -0.10 -15.19
C TRP A 106 2.47 -1.43 -15.47
N LEU A 107 2.88 -2.17 -16.50
CA LEU A 107 2.23 -3.42 -16.87
C LEU A 107 2.48 -4.53 -15.82
N ASN A 108 3.73 -4.66 -15.37
CA ASN A 108 4.08 -5.62 -14.33
C ASN A 108 3.41 -5.27 -12.98
N LEU A 109 3.29 -3.98 -12.67
CA LEU A 109 2.58 -3.51 -11.47
C LEU A 109 1.09 -3.82 -11.57
N LEU A 110 0.47 -3.56 -12.72
CA LEU A 110 -0.95 -3.87 -12.97
C LEU A 110 -1.23 -5.36 -12.83
N ILE A 111 -0.41 -6.21 -13.46
CA ILE A 111 -0.55 -7.68 -13.36
C ILE A 111 -0.40 -8.13 -11.91
N ALA A 112 0.61 -7.63 -11.21
CA ALA A 112 0.88 -7.98 -9.82
C ALA A 112 -0.28 -7.58 -8.90
N GLU A 113 -0.85 -6.38 -9.09
CA GLU A 113 -1.96 -5.86 -8.30
C GLU A 113 -3.25 -6.67 -8.54
N ILE A 114 -3.60 -6.91 -9.80
CA ILE A 114 -4.78 -7.71 -10.16
C ILE A 114 -4.67 -9.13 -9.59
N LEU A 115 -3.55 -9.82 -9.82
CA LEU A 115 -3.37 -11.18 -9.33
C LEU A 115 -3.39 -11.25 -7.80
N THR A 116 -2.71 -10.32 -7.12
CA THR A 116 -2.71 -10.24 -5.66
C THR A 116 -4.13 -10.06 -5.13
N THR A 117 -4.87 -9.11 -5.71
CA THR A 117 -6.25 -8.81 -5.30
C THR A 117 -7.15 -10.02 -5.50
N ILE A 118 -7.11 -10.68 -6.65
CA ILE A 118 -7.93 -11.86 -6.93
C ILE A 118 -7.62 -12.99 -5.94
N ILE A 119 -6.34 -13.31 -5.74
CA ILE A 119 -5.96 -14.42 -4.84
C ILE A 119 -6.35 -14.12 -3.40
N VAL A 120 -6.09 -12.91 -2.91
CA VAL A 120 -6.44 -12.52 -1.54
C VAL A 120 -7.96 -12.52 -1.36
N ALA A 121 -8.72 -11.98 -2.33
CA ALA A 121 -10.18 -11.94 -2.28
C ALA A 121 -10.77 -13.36 -2.27
N LEU A 122 -10.33 -14.26 -3.15
CA LEU A 122 -10.79 -15.64 -3.16
C LEU A 122 -10.50 -16.36 -1.84
N CYS A 123 -9.31 -16.17 -1.28
CA CYS A 123 -8.96 -16.74 0.02
C CYS A 123 -9.81 -16.16 1.15
N ALA A 124 -10.11 -14.86 1.11
CA ALA A 124 -10.93 -14.19 2.11
C ALA A 124 -12.41 -14.59 2.02
N MET A 125 -12.93 -14.88 0.81
CA MET A 125 -14.28 -15.39 0.60
C MET A 125 -14.45 -16.79 1.21
N LEU A 126 -13.41 -17.63 1.16
CA LEU A 126 -13.45 -18.95 1.79
C LEU A 126 -13.43 -18.83 3.31
N PHE A 127 -12.43 -18.14 3.84
CA PHE A 127 -12.28 -17.84 5.26
C PHE A 127 -11.42 -16.58 5.46
N VAL A 128 -11.77 -15.75 6.43
CA VAL A 128 -11.05 -14.51 6.76
C VAL A 128 -9.58 -14.78 7.12
N ILE A 129 -9.30 -15.83 7.89
CA ILE A 129 -7.93 -16.14 8.34
C ILE A 129 -6.99 -16.48 7.15
N PRO A 130 -7.32 -17.38 6.22
CA PRO A 130 -6.54 -17.57 5.01
C PRO A 130 -6.33 -16.30 4.19
N GLY A 131 -7.36 -15.44 4.07
CA GLY A 131 -7.23 -14.15 3.40
C GLY A 131 -6.16 -13.26 4.03
N ILE A 132 -6.15 -13.13 5.34
CA ILE A 132 -5.12 -12.38 6.09
C ILE A 132 -3.72 -12.98 5.86
N ILE A 133 -3.59 -14.31 5.92
CA ILE A 133 -2.31 -15.00 5.71
C ILE A 133 -1.76 -14.74 4.29
N MET A 134 -2.64 -14.72 3.28
CA MET A 134 -2.25 -14.43 1.91
C MET A 134 -1.95 -12.96 1.69
N ALA A 135 -2.72 -12.03 2.27
CA ALA A 135 -2.41 -10.61 2.24
C ALA A 135 -1.03 -10.31 2.83
N ILE A 136 -0.68 -10.94 3.96
CA ILE A 136 0.66 -10.84 4.56
C ILE A 136 1.72 -11.46 3.64
N ALA A 137 1.44 -12.61 3.02
CA ALA A 137 2.39 -13.28 2.13
C ALA A 137 2.73 -12.44 0.89
N TYR A 138 1.80 -11.61 0.43
CA TYR A 138 1.94 -10.77 -0.77
C TYR A 138 2.26 -9.31 -0.47
N THR A 139 2.53 -8.94 0.77
CA THR A 139 2.84 -7.55 1.16
C THR A 139 3.97 -6.93 0.35
N PHE A 140 4.98 -7.71 -0.02
CA PHE A 140 6.17 -7.21 -0.71
C PHE A 140 6.17 -7.43 -2.23
N VAL A 141 5.04 -7.82 -2.82
CA VAL A 141 4.89 -8.00 -4.28
C VAL A 141 5.28 -6.72 -5.01
N THR A 142 4.68 -5.60 -4.66
CA THR A 142 4.96 -4.30 -5.29
C THR A 142 6.43 -3.90 -5.13
N TYR A 143 7.02 -4.10 -3.94
CA TYR A 143 8.45 -3.84 -3.72
C TYR A 143 9.34 -4.68 -4.64
N LEU A 144 9.01 -5.95 -4.85
CA LEU A 144 9.77 -6.82 -5.75
C LEU A 144 9.69 -6.38 -7.20
N VAL A 145 8.51 -5.96 -7.67
CA VAL A 145 8.35 -5.44 -9.04
C VAL A 145 9.15 -4.16 -9.25
N ILE A 146 9.13 -3.21 -8.31
CA ILE A 146 9.84 -1.93 -8.46
C ILE A 146 11.35 -2.05 -8.23
N ASP A 147 11.79 -3.04 -7.48
CA ASP A 147 13.18 -3.20 -7.05
C ASP A 147 13.99 -4.21 -7.87
N THR A 148 13.30 -5.11 -8.56
CA THR A 148 13.94 -6.15 -9.36
C THR A 148 13.30 -6.21 -10.76
N ASP A 149 13.90 -6.97 -11.68
CA ASP A 149 13.36 -7.18 -13.04
C ASP A 149 12.43 -8.40 -13.12
N VAL A 150 11.84 -8.78 -11.99
CA VAL A 150 10.89 -9.89 -11.91
C VAL A 150 9.55 -9.48 -12.51
N SER A 151 8.91 -10.39 -13.25
CA SER A 151 7.58 -10.18 -13.81
C SER A 151 6.52 -9.98 -12.71
N GLY A 152 5.40 -9.35 -13.05
CA GLY A 152 4.29 -9.16 -12.12
C GLY A 152 3.79 -10.48 -11.51
N SER A 153 3.73 -11.56 -12.28
CA SER A 153 3.30 -12.89 -11.80
C SER A 153 4.34 -13.57 -10.92
N ASP A 154 5.63 -13.49 -11.29
CA ASP A 154 6.69 -14.14 -10.51
C ASP A 154 6.96 -13.44 -9.19
N SER A 155 6.65 -12.13 -9.11
CA SER A 155 6.77 -11.36 -7.87
C SER A 155 5.87 -11.90 -6.75
N LEU A 156 4.69 -12.48 -7.07
CA LEU A 156 3.83 -13.12 -6.08
C LEU A 156 4.50 -14.35 -5.47
N LYS A 157 5.07 -15.22 -6.33
CA LYS A 157 5.79 -16.41 -5.88
C LYS A 157 6.97 -16.02 -5.00
N LYS A 158 7.78 -15.07 -5.46
CA LYS A 158 8.96 -14.60 -4.75
C LYS A 158 8.61 -13.92 -3.41
N SER A 159 7.55 -13.10 -3.36
CA SER A 159 7.07 -12.50 -2.10
C SER A 159 6.65 -13.56 -1.09
N ARG A 160 5.90 -14.58 -1.54
CA ARG A 160 5.47 -15.69 -0.68
C ARG A 160 6.64 -16.50 -0.13
N GLU A 161 7.65 -16.75 -0.96
CA GLU A 161 8.87 -17.46 -0.56
C GLU A 161 9.68 -16.64 0.45
N MET A 162 9.90 -15.36 0.18
CA MET A 162 10.62 -14.44 1.05
C MET A 162 9.93 -14.29 2.43
N MET A 163 8.59 -14.29 2.46
CA MET A 163 7.79 -14.19 3.68
C MET A 163 7.65 -15.53 4.44
N LYS A 164 8.18 -16.63 3.92
CA LYS A 164 8.15 -17.92 4.60
C LYS A 164 8.98 -17.86 5.89
N GLY A 165 8.32 -18.15 7.01
CA GLY A 165 8.91 -18.04 8.35
C GLY A 165 8.80 -16.65 9.01
N TYR A 166 8.47 -15.61 8.25
CA TYR A 166 8.37 -14.23 8.77
C TYR A 166 6.95 -13.68 8.84
N LYS A 167 5.92 -14.40 8.36
CA LYS A 167 4.52 -13.95 8.35
C LYS A 167 4.02 -13.52 9.72
N TRP A 168 4.28 -14.34 10.76
CA TRP A 168 3.89 -14.02 12.12
C TRP A 168 4.62 -12.78 12.67
N ASN A 169 5.91 -12.67 12.39
CA ASN A 169 6.70 -11.51 12.80
C ASN A 169 6.16 -10.22 12.15
N TYR A 170 5.81 -10.29 10.84
CA TYR A 170 5.20 -9.17 10.13
C TYR A 170 3.79 -8.85 10.62
N PHE A 171 2.97 -9.85 10.90
CA PHE A 171 1.64 -9.66 11.49
C PHE A 171 1.72 -8.87 12.81
N VAL A 172 2.59 -9.29 13.72
CA VAL A 172 2.77 -8.58 15.00
C VAL A 172 3.42 -7.20 14.80
N PHE A 173 4.25 -7.04 13.78
CA PHE A 173 4.76 -5.71 13.38
C PHE A 173 3.59 -4.79 12.96
N GLY A 174 2.67 -5.27 12.15
CA GLY A 174 1.44 -4.55 11.77
C GLY A 174 0.56 -4.21 12.98
N LEU A 175 0.33 -5.19 13.87
CA LEU A 175 -0.42 -4.96 15.11
C LEU A 175 0.20 -3.87 15.99
N SER A 176 1.49 -3.66 15.93
CA SER A 176 2.17 -2.62 16.71
C SER A 176 1.79 -1.17 16.29
N PHE A 177 1.07 -0.99 15.19
CA PHE A 177 0.50 0.28 14.76
C PHE A 177 -0.98 0.43 15.13
N ILE A 178 -1.62 -0.62 15.68
CA ILE A 178 -3.07 -0.64 15.93
C ILE A 178 -3.52 0.51 16.85
N GLY A 179 -2.70 0.86 17.84
CA GLY A 179 -2.99 1.99 18.72
C GLY A 179 -3.13 3.32 17.99
N TRP A 180 -2.34 3.52 16.93
CA TRP A 180 -2.44 4.71 16.07
C TRP A 180 -3.65 4.63 15.13
N ILE A 181 -3.99 3.43 14.65
CA ILE A 181 -5.14 3.20 13.77
C ILE A 181 -6.45 3.49 14.52
N ILE A 182 -6.55 3.12 15.80
CA ILE A 182 -7.71 3.42 16.65
C ILE A 182 -7.94 4.93 16.78
N LEU A 183 -6.89 5.75 16.70
CA LEU A 183 -7.02 7.20 16.78
C LEU A 183 -7.54 7.86 15.50
N ILE A 184 -7.62 7.15 14.37
CA ILE A 184 -8.06 7.71 13.08
C ILE A 184 -9.46 8.37 13.18
N PRO A 185 -10.51 7.70 13.68
CA PRO A 185 -11.83 8.31 13.78
C PRO A 185 -11.87 9.49 14.74
N PHE A 186 -11.09 9.46 15.84
CA PHE A 186 -11.04 10.55 16.82
C PHE A 186 -10.33 11.80 16.29
N THR A 187 -9.46 11.64 15.31
CA THR A 187 -8.72 12.75 14.68
C THR A 187 -9.31 13.14 13.32
N LEU A 188 -10.51 12.65 12.98
CA LEU A 188 -11.13 12.84 11.66
C LEU A 188 -10.17 12.51 10.50
N GLY A 189 -9.30 11.51 10.70
CA GLY A 189 -8.31 11.10 9.71
C GLY A 189 -7.02 11.94 9.65
N LEU A 190 -6.91 13.06 10.36
CA LEU A 190 -5.72 13.93 10.31
C LEU A 190 -4.42 13.20 10.70
N ILE A 191 -4.51 12.20 11.57
CA ILE A 191 -3.35 11.40 11.95
C ILE A 191 -2.74 10.63 10.78
N LEU A 192 -3.51 10.35 9.72
CA LEU A 192 -3.03 9.63 8.54
C LEU A 192 -1.94 10.40 7.80
N ILE A 193 -1.96 11.72 7.82
CA ILE A 193 -0.94 12.58 7.18
C ILE A 193 0.46 12.25 7.73
N TRP A 194 0.56 11.88 8.99
CA TRP A 194 1.81 11.48 9.62
C TRP A 194 1.99 9.96 9.69
N LEU A 195 0.92 9.22 9.98
CA LEU A 195 0.97 7.78 10.21
C LEU A 195 1.31 7.02 8.92
N TYR A 196 0.70 7.39 7.79
CA TYR A 196 0.91 6.70 6.53
C TYR A 196 2.38 6.76 6.05
N PRO A 197 3.03 7.94 5.96
CA PRO A 197 4.45 7.99 5.60
C PRO A 197 5.34 7.27 6.61
N TYR A 198 5.00 7.29 7.90
CA TYR A 198 5.74 6.55 8.91
C TYR A 198 5.65 5.04 8.69
N MET A 199 4.46 4.52 8.44
CA MET A 199 4.25 3.10 8.14
C MET A 199 4.96 2.71 6.84
N THR A 200 4.94 3.56 5.81
CA THR A 200 5.60 3.30 4.53
C THR A 200 7.11 3.18 4.71
N VAL A 201 7.75 4.13 5.39
CA VAL A 201 9.20 4.06 5.67
C VAL A 201 9.53 2.82 6.52
N ALA A 202 8.72 2.50 7.53
CA ALA A 202 8.93 1.34 8.37
C ALA A 202 8.77 0.01 7.58
N ASN A 203 7.79 -0.08 6.67
CA ASN A 203 7.62 -1.22 5.77
C ASN A 203 8.78 -1.36 4.79
N THR A 204 9.27 -0.25 4.26
CA THR A 204 10.43 -0.23 3.36
C THR A 204 11.68 -0.76 4.07
N ILE A 205 11.93 -0.34 5.31
CA ILE A 205 13.05 -0.84 6.12
C ILE A 205 12.86 -2.34 6.43
N TYR A 206 11.63 -2.76 6.70
CA TYR A 206 11.32 -4.18 6.90
C TYR A 206 11.63 -5.00 5.65
N TYR A 207 11.24 -4.51 4.46
CA TYR A 207 11.56 -5.13 3.18
C TYR A 207 13.07 -5.27 2.97
N GLU A 208 13.85 -4.22 3.21
CA GLU A 208 15.30 -4.24 3.06
C GLU A 208 15.94 -5.30 3.96
N LYS A 209 15.57 -5.31 5.24
CA LYS A 209 16.09 -6.33 6.19
C LYS A 209 15.68 -7.74 5.79
N LEU A 210 14.45 -7.92 5.30
CA LEU A 210 13.98 -9.24 4.87
C LEU A 210 14.71 -9.70 3.60
N LYS A 211 14.97 -8.80 2.66
CA LYS A 211 15.74 -9.07 1.44
C LYS A 211 17.17 -9.48 1.76
N GLU A 212 17.82 -8.81 2.72
CA GLU A 212 19.16 -9.17 3.20
C GLU A 212 19.19 -10.57 3.84
N LEU A 213 18.15 -10.93 4.61
CA LEU A 213 18.06 -12.26 5.21
C LEU A 213 17.79 -13.35 4.17
N ASP A 214 17.04 -13.05 3.12
CA ASP A 214 16.75 -14.01 2.05
C ASP A 214 17.97 -14.27 1.15
N SER A 215 18.82 -13.25 0.94
CA SER A 215 20.08 -13.39 0.18
C SER A 215 21.15 -14.22 0.90
N LYS A 216 20.97 -14.47 2.19
CA LYS A 216 21.90 -15.28 3.04
C LYS A 216 21.46 -16.75 3.17
N LYS A 217 20.35 -17.15 2.57
CA LYS A 217 19.86 -18.53 2.53
C LYS A 217 20.44 -19.29 1.34
#